data_1a8abb9c6b47b9b475e2a5d6c7fcab4a
#
_entry.id   1a8abb9c6b47b9b475e2a5d6c7fcab4a
#
_cell.length_a   1.000
_cell.length_b   1.000
_cell.length_c   1.000
_cell.angle_alpha   90.00
_cell.angle_beta   90.00
_cell.angle_gamma   90.00
#
_symmetry.space_group_name_H-M   'P 1'
#
loop_
_entity.id
_entity.type
_entity.pdbx_description
1 polymer ?
#
loop_
_entity_poly.entity_id
_entity_poly.type
_entity_poly.pdbx_seq_one_letter_code
_entity_poly.pdbx_strand_id
1 'polypeptide(L)'
;YKRVTTKDSIRDSYFAAAGMLYQDEMLSEEFMAREDYAEALDRMMNDTSPETVDKIEKLLTQVKDNAYSFETDSGKADLVTGKVVANLQWSGDGVYSMQQAEEDGVQLEFAVPASCTNLWFDGWCMLKDGIGEDQEKQQAAEAFVNFLSRPDNAVRNMYYIGYTSVISGGEDDTIFDYADWC
;
A
#
# COMPACT_ATOMS: atom_id res chain seq x y z
N TYR A 1 -21.21 -7.13 15.24
CA TYR A 1 -21.56 -6.67 13.89
C TYR A 1 -20.28 -6.53 13.08
N LYS A 2 -20.23 -7.20 11.92
CA LYS A 2 -19.09 -7.17 11.00
C LYS A 2 -19.06 -5.83 10.28
N ARG A 3 -18.16 -4.94 10.68
CA ARG A 3 -18.04 -3.59 10.12
C ARG A 3 -16.59 -3.22 9.75
N VAL A 4 -15.79 -4.23 9.41
CA VAL A 4 -14.41 -4.06 8.97
C VAL A 4 -14.25 -4.77 7.64
N THR A 5 -13.58 -4.14 6.69
CA THR A 5 -13.19 -4.75 5.43
C THR A 5 -11.68 -4.93 5.37
N THR A 6 -11.24 -5.89 4.58
CA THR A 6 -9.83 -6.13 4.29
C THR A 6 -9.61 -6.31 2.79
N LYS A 7 -8.37 -6.28 2.34
CA LYS A 7 -8.06 -6.38 0.91
C LYS A 7 -8.36 -7.76 0.32
N ASP A 8 -9.01 -7.78 -0.85
CA ASP A 8 -9.12 -8.95 -1.73
C ASP A 8 -7.90 -9.00 -2.66
N SER A 9 -6.75 -9.23 -2.07
CA SER A 9 -5.47 -9.38 -2.73
C SER A 9 -4.68 -10.47 -2.04
N ILE A 10 -4.25 -11.47 -2.80
CA ILE A 10 -3.48 -12.60 -2.24
C ILE A 10 -2.26 -12.10 -1.48
N ARG A 11 -1.49 -11.17 -2.06
CA ARG A 11 -0.28 -10.64 -1.43
C ARG A 11 -0.57 -9.83 -0.18
N ASP A 12 -1.53 -8.90 -0.25
CA ASP A 12 -1.82 -8.01 0.88
C ASP A 12 -2.46 -8.77 2.03
N SER A 13 -3.38 -9.70 1.74
CA SER A 13 -4.00 -10.55 2.76
C SER A 13 -3.00 -11.51 3.40
N TYR A 14 -2.11 -12.10 2.59
CA TYR A 14 -1.04 -12.97 3.10
C TYR A 14 -0.08 -12.19 3.99
N PHE A 15 0.38 -11.03 3.55
CA PHE A 15 1.24 -10.13 4.32
C PHE A 15 0.61 -9.73 5.66
N ALA A 16 -0.64 -9.29 5.65
CA ALA A 16 -1.34 -8.90 6.88
C ALA A 16 -1.46 -10.09 7.85
N ALA A 17 -1.79 -11.28 7.34
CA ALA A 17 -1.89 -12.48 8.17
C ALA A 17 -0.52 -12.97 8.67
N ALA A 18 0.55 -12.85 7.87
CA ALA A 18 1.92 -13.11 8.32
C ALA A 18 2.34 -12.15 9.43
N GLY A 19 2.03 -10.85 9.28
CA GLY A 19 2.24 -9.85 10.32
C GLY A 19 1.52 -10.21 11.63
N MET A 20 0.27 -10.68 11.55
CA MET A 20 -0.47 -11.17 12.73
C MET A 20 0.16 -12.43 13.33
N LEU A 21 0.63 -13.36 12.49
CA LEU A 21 1.25 -14.61 12.93
C LEU A 21 2.54 -14.38 13.69
N TYR A 22 3.36 -13.46 13.21
CA TYR A 22 4.72 -13.25 13.71
C TYR A 22 4.88 -11.99 14.58
N GLN A 23 3.80 -11.27 14.89
CA GLN A 23 3.89 -9.97 15.56
C GLN A 23 4.67 -10.03 16.89
N ASP A 24 4.45 -11.06 17.70
CA ASP A 24 5.11 -11.17 19.02
C ASP A 24 6.63 -11.39 18.87
N GLU A 25 7.04 -12.15 17.85
CA GLU A 25 8.45 -12.37 17.54
C GLU A 25 9.07 -11.12 16.92
N MET A 26 8.44 -10.52 15.91
CA MET A 26 8.96 -9.33 15.21
C MET A 26 9.14 -8.12 16.13
N LEU A 27 8.28 -7.97 17.13
CA LEU A 27 8.32 -6.85 18.09
C LEU A 27 9.18 -7.14 19.31
N SER A 28 9.76 -8.34 19.43
CA SER A 28 10.63 -8.65 20.57
C SER A 28 11.96 -7.87 20.48
N GLU A 29 12.48 -7.45 21.63
CA GLU A 29 13.77 -6.78 21.70
C GLU A 29 14.90 -7.66 21.13
N GLU A 30 14.81 -8.97 21.35
CA GLU A 30 15.78 -9.95 20.85
C GLU A 30 15.81 -10.00 19.32
N PHE A 31 14.62 -10.02 18.69
CA PHE A 31 14.53 -10.04 17.22
C PHE A 31 14.99 -8.71 16.60
N MET A 32 14.56 -7.58 17.17
CA MET A 32 14.95 -6.25 16.67
C MET A 32 16.43 -5.92 16.86
N ALA A 33 17.11 -6.53 17.83
CA ALA A 33 18.54 -6.35 18.07
C ALA A 33 19.44 -7.26 17.21
N ARG A 34 18.90 -8.09 16.33
CA ARG A 34 19.67 -9.00 15.48
C ARG A 34 20.52 -8.22 14.47
N GLU A 35 21.73 -8.67 14.24
CA GLU A 35 22.58 -8.13 13.17
C GLU A 35 22.00 -8.38 11.76
N ASP A 36 21.28 -9.51 11.58
CA ASP A 36 20.61 -9.90 10.34
C ASP A 36 19.10 -9.58 10.36
N TYR A 37 18.69 -8.54 11.09
CA TYR A 37 17.26 -8.19 11.28
C TYR A 37 16.50 -8.11 9.96
N ALA A 38 17.03 -7.36 8.98
CA ALA A 38 16.37 -7.13 7.71
C ALA A 38 16.15 -8.43 6.92
N GLU A 39 17.18 -9.27 6.84
CA GLU A 39 17.11 -10.57 6.16
C GLU A 39 16.23 -11.57 6.92
N ALA A 40 16.23 -11.53 8.25
CA ALA A 40 15.36 -12.37 9.06
C ALA A 40 13.90 -12.01 8.90
N LEU A 41 13.59 -10.70 8.90
CA LEU A 41 12.25 -10.18 8.64
C LEU A 41 11.77 -10.54 7.23
N ASP A 42 12.61 -10.35 6.21
CA ASP A 42 12.30 -10.70 4.83
C ASP A 42 11.97 -12.19 4.70
N ARG A 43 12.81 -13.07 5.26
CA ARG A 43 12.56 -14.52 5.26
C ARG A 43 11.22 -14.88 5.94
N MET A 44 10.95 -14.25 7.08
CA MET A 44 9.74 -14.50 7.87
C MET A 44 8.48 -14.07 7.12
N MET A 45 8.48 -12.85 6.57
CA MET A 45 7.32 -12.29 5.87
C MET A 45 7.08 -12.91 4.49
N ASN A 46 8.09 -13.55 3.89
CA ASN A 46 8.00 -14.26 2.62
C ASN A 46 8.01 -15.79 2.76
N ASP A 47 7.87 -16.33 3.98
CA ASP A 47 7.80 -17.77 4.18
C ASP A 47 6.49 -18.33 3.62
N THR A 48 6.61 -19.16 2.58
CA THR A 48 5.52 -19.88 1.92
C THR A 48 5.62 -21.39 2.12
N SER A 49 6.28 -21.84 3.19
CA SER A 49 6.29 -23.25 3.58
C SER A 49 4.86 -23.75 3.84
N PRO A 50 4.58 -25.02 3.59
CA PRO A 50 3.24 -25.59 3.82
C PRO A 50 2.73 -25.34 5.25
N GLU A 51 3.61 -25.40 6.24
CA GLU A 51 3.25 -25.16 7.63
C GLU A 51 2.80 -23.71 7.87
N THR A 52 3.51 -22.74 7.32
CA THR A 52 3.16 -21.31 7.43
C THR A 52 1.88 -21.00 6.65
N VAL A 53 1.74 -21.56 5.45
CA VAL A 53 0.51 -21.40 4.65
C VAL A 53 -0.70 -21.92 5.42
N ASP A 54 -0.62 -23.10 6.06
CA ASP A 54 -1.72 -23.66 6.87
C ASP A 54 -2.08 -22.75 8.06
N LYS A 55 -1.10 -22.14 8.71
CA LYS A 55 -1.34 -21.20 9.81
C LYS A 55 -2.03 -19.91 9.32
N ILE A 56 -1.55 -19.38 8.21
CA ILE A 56 -2.11 -18.16 7.57
C ILE A 56 -3.53 -18.41 7.06
N GLU A 57 -3.82 -19.58 6.45
CA GLU A 57 -5.17 -19.95 6.04
C GLU A 57 -6.14 -19.95 7.21
N LYS A 58 -5.73 -20.49 8.36
CA LYS A 58 -6.56 -20.47 9.58
C LYS A 58 -6.83 -19.05 10.07
N LEU A 59 -5.83 -18.19 10.08
CA LEU A 59 -5.98 -16.77 10.45
C LEU A 59 -6.91 -16.03 9.49
N LEU A 60 -6.71 -16.18 8.18
CA LEU A 60 -7.56 -15.55 7.17
C LEU A 60 -9.00 -16.06 7.21
N THR A 61 -9.21 -17.34 7.57
CA THR A 61 -10.54 -17.89 7.82
C THR A 61 -11.21 -17.20 9.01
N GLN A 62 -10.49 -16.96 10.11
CA GLN A 62 -11.00 -16.20 11.25
C GLN A 62 -11.30 -14.75 10.90
N VAL A 63 -10.43 -14.12 10.10
CA VAL A 63 -10.67 -12.75 9.57
C VAL A 63 -11.95 -12.75 8.74
N LYS A 64 -12.12 -13.69 7.81
CA LYS A 64 -13.32 -13.83 6.98
C LYS A 64 -14.59 -13.98 7.82
N ASP A 65 -14.54 -14.77 8.89
CA ASP A 65 -15.68 -15.00 9.77
C ASP A 65 -16.08 -13.74 10.56
N ASN A 66 -15.17 -12.78 10.73
CA ASN A 66 -15.36 -11.56 11.50
C ASN A 66 -15.43 -10.28 10.65
N ALA A 67 -14.90 -10.29 9.43
CA ALA A 67 -14.96 -9.16 8.51
C ALA A 67 -16.35 -9.01 7.87
N TYR A 68 -16.65 -7.81 7.43
CA TYR A 68 -17.79 -7.54 6.56
C TYR A 68 -17.57 -8.16 5.18
N SER A 69 -16.43 -7.88 4.57
CA SER A 69 -16.01 -8.47 3.29
C SER A 69 -14.50 -8.36 3.09
N PHE A 70 -14.01 -9.17 2.15
CA PHE A 70 -12.78 -8.89 1.41
C PHE A 70 -13.16 -8.11 0.17
N GLU A 71 -12.41 -7.06 -0.16
CA GLU A 71 -12.75 -6.19 -1.27
C GLU A 71 -11.52 -5.43 -1.79
N THR A 72 -11.59 -4.93 -3.02
CA THR A 72 -10.49 -4.17 -3.64
C THR A 72 -10.80 -2.68 -3.65
N ASP A 73 -11.92 -2.26 -4.20
CA ASP A 73 -12.26 -0.85 -4.43
C ASP A 73 -13.49 -0.36 -3.65
N SER A 74 -14.44 -1.22 -3.34
CA SER A 74 -15.71 -0.84 -2.72
C SER A 74 -15.59 -0.33 -1.29
N GLY A 75 -14.53 -0.70 -0.57
CA GLY A 75 -14.31 -0.29 0.82
C GLY A 75 -14.16 1.20 1.01
N LYS A 76 -13.67 1.91 0.00
CA LYS A 76 -13.60 3.38 0.02
C LYS A 76 -14.99 4.00 0.24
N ALA A 77 -15.94 3.64 -0.60
CA ALA A 77 -17.31 4.13 -0.51
C ALA A 77 -18.04 3.60 0.74
N ASP A 78 -17.80 2.36 1.13
CA ASP A 78 -18.39 1.75 2.32
C ASP A 78 -17.92 2.45 3.61
N LEU A 79 -16.68 2.97 3.63
CA LEU A 79 -16.13 3.73 4.73
C LEU A 79 -16.77 5.14 4.80
N VAL A 80 -16.80 5.87 3.69
CA VAL A 80 -17.40 7.23 3.59
C VAL A 80 -18.88 7.20 3.99
N THR A 81 -19.63 6.21 3.54
CA THR A 81 -21.06 6.06 3.88
C THR A 81 -21.32 5.52 5.30
N GLY A 82 -20.28 5.19 6.05
CA GLY A 82 -20.39 4.63 7.40
C GLY A 82 -20.93 3.20 7.46
N LYS A 83 -20.96 2.48 6.35
CA LYS A 83 -21.35 1.08 6.30
C LYS A 83 -20.32 0.20 7.01
N VAL A 84 -19.06 0.53 6.87
CA VAL A 84 -17.94 -0.02 7.67
C VAL A 84 -17.29 1.07 8.50
N VAL A 85 -16.55 0.69 9.52
CA VAL A 85 -15.87 1.61 10.44
C VAL A 85 -14.35 1.54 10.35
N ALA A 86 -13.83 0.52 9.71
CA ALA A 86 -12.41 0.37 9.43
C ALA A 86 -12.22 -0.43 8.14
N ASN A 87 -11.15 -0.11 7.45
CA ASN A 87 -10.78 -0.73 6.18
C ASN A 87 -9.26 -0.83 6.11
N LEU A 88 -8.73 -2.04 5.85
CA LEU A 88 -7.34 -2.22 5.48
C LEU A 88 -7.15 -1.72 4.05
N GLN A 89 -6.39 -0.65 3.87
CA GLN A 89 -6.34 0.08 2.62
C GLN A 89 -4.92 0.51 2.26
N TRP A 90 -4.67 0.73 0.99
CA TRP A 90 -3.49 1.41 0.49
C TRP A 90 -3.54 2.90 0.84
N SER A 91 -2.37 3.52 1.02
CA SER A 91 -2.30 4.91 1.48
C SER A 91 -3.08 5.90 0.61
N GLY A 92 -2.93 5.84 -0.71
CA GLY A 92 -3.64 6.74 -1.61
C GLY A 92 -5.16 6.55 -1.62
N ASP A 93 -5.64 5.30 -1.47
CA ASP A 93 -7.06 5.03 -1.29
C ASP A 93 -7.58 5.55 0.07
N GLY A 94 -6.71 5.53 1.10
CA GLY A 94 -6.99 6.15 2.39
C GLY A 94 -7.17 7.66 2.27
N VAL A 95 -6.23 8.34 1.60
CA VAL A 95 -6.30 9.80 1.32
C VAL A 95 -7.57 10.13 0.56
N TYR A 96 -7.88 9.39 -0.51
CA TYR A 96 -9.12 9.58 -1.26
C TYR A 96 -10.37 9.46 -0.37
N SER A 97 -10.42 8.43 0.48
CA SER A 97 -11.56 8.22 1.39
C SER A 97 -11.71 9.36 2.39
N MET A 98 -10.60 9.88 2.93
CA MET A 98 -10.59 11.01 3.86
C MET A 98 -11.12 12.28 3.19
N GLN A 99 -10.68 12.59 1.97
CA GLN A 99 -11.15 13.74 1.20
C GLN A 99 -12.65 13.66 0.91
N GLN A 100 -13.14 12.52 0.45
CA GLN A 100 -14.56 12.33 0.16
C GLN A 100 -15.42 12.39 1.44
N ALA A 101 -14.94 11.84 2.54
CA ALA A 101 -15.63 11.89 3.81
C ALA A 101 -15.73 13.32 4.37
N GLU A 102 -14.69 14.13 4.20
CA GLU A 102 -14.66 15.53 4.62
C GLU A 102 -15.73 16.35 3.88
N GLU A 103 -15.90 16.12 2.57
CA GLU A 103 -16.98 16.76 1.76
C GLU A 103 -18.38 16.45 2.32
N ASP A 104 -18.56 15.26 2.89
CA ASP A 104 -19.82 14.82 3.52
C ASP A 104 -19.88 15.16 5.03
N GLY A 105 -18.90 15.88 5.57
CA GLY A 105 -18.82 16.25 6.98
C GLY A 105 -18.47 15.07 7.91
N VAL A 106 -17.89 14.01 7.38
CA VAL A 106 -17.43 12.84 8.13
C VAL A 106 -15.92 12.90 8.30
N GLN A 107 -15.44 12.72 9.52
CA GLN A 107 -14.00 12.66 9.80
C GLN A 107 -13.52 11.21 9.75
N LEU A 108 -12.55 10.94 8.90
CA LEU A 108 -11.80 9.70 8.83
C LEU A 108 -10.33 9.96 9.15
N GLU A 109 -9.65 8.92 9.62
CA GLU A 109 -8.21 8.96 9.91
C GLU A 109 -7.52 7.78 9.24
N PHE A 110 -6.30 8.00 8.77
CA PHE A 110 -5.42 6.95 8.26
C PHE A 110 -4.38 6.62 9.32
N ALA A 111 -4.30 5.36 9.72
CA ALA A 111 -3.36 4.89 10.72
C ALA A 111 -2.37 3.90 10.10
N VAL A 112 -1.08 4.14 10.33
CA VAL A 112 -0.02 3.18 10.03
C VAL A 112 0.23 2.34 11.29
N PRO A 113 -0.06 1.02 11.27
CA PRO A 113 0.15 0.18 12.44
C PRO A 113 1.63 0.11 12.83
N ALA A 114 1.92 0.31 14.13
CA ALA A 114 3.29 0.20 14.65
C ALA A 114 3.84 -1.24 14.59
N SER A 115 2.96 -2.23 14.57
CA SER A 115 3.33 -3.65 14.53
C SER A 115 3.79 -4.12 13.16
N CYS A 116 3.14 -3.67 12.11
CA CYS A 116 3.44 -4.14 10.75
C CYS A 116 2.80 -3.21 9.72
N THR A 117 3.57 -2.75 8.77
CA THR A 117 3.08 -2.09 7.57
C THR A 117 3.92 -2.49 6.38
N ASN A 118 3.32 -2.53 5.18
CA ASN A 118 4.04 -2.78 3.95
C ASN A 118 4.48 -1.47 3.32
N LEU A 119 5.75 -1.36 2.99
CA LEU A 119 6.29 -0.28 2.16
C LEU A 119 6.56 -0.85 0.76
N TRP A 120 5.98 -0.24 -0.25
CA TRP A 120 6.17 -0.65 -1.64
C TRP A 120 6.43 0.55 -2.55
N PHE A 121 6.88 0.27 -3.75
CA PHE A 121 6.94 1.24 -4.84
C PHE A 121 6.51 0.58 -6.15
N ASP A 122 5.90 1.37 -7.01
CA ASP A 122 5.57 1.00 -8.37
C ASP A 122 6.61 1.60 -9.33
N GLY A 123 6.89 0.86 -10.39
CA GLY A 123 7.88 1.27 -11.38
C GLY A 123 7.36 1.15 -12.79
N TRP A 124 7.78 2.06 -13.65
CA TRP A 124 7.55 1.96 -15.08
C TRP A 124 8.37 0.83 -15.70
N CYS A 125 7.73 0.00 -16.50
CA CYS A 125 8.39 -1.09 -17.22
C CYS A 125 8.12 -0.97 -18.71
N MET A 126 9.18 -1.02 -19.52
CA MET A 126 9.07 -1.21 -20.95
C MET A 126 9.12 -2.70 -21.28
N LEU A 127 8.05 -3.19 -21.94
CA LEU A 127 8.01 -4.58 -22.38
C LEU A 127 8.96 -4.77 -23.57
N LYS A 128 9.91 -5.67 -23.44
CA LYS A 128 10.92 -5.93 -24.47
C LYS A 128 10.30 -6.24 -25.83
N ASP A 129 9.31 -7.12 -25.87
CA ASP A 129 8.62 -7.49 -27.11
C ASP A 129 7.69 -6.37 -27.63
N GLY A 130 7.21 -5.49 -26.73
CA GLY A 130 6.39 -4.34 -27.08
C GLY A 130 7.18 -3.22 -27.75
N ILE A 131 8.40 -2.97 -27.27
CA ILE A 131 9.32 -1.99 -27.86
C ILE A 131 10.02 -2.59 -29.09
N GLY A 132 10.48 -3.84 -28.99
CA GLY A 132 11.26 -4.50 -30.03
C GLY A 132 12.58 -3.78 -30.31
N GLU A 133 12.93 -3.64 -31.58
CA GLU A 133 14.10 -2.89 -32.05
C GLU A 133 13.73 -1.47 -32.54
N ASP A 134 12.50 -1.01 -32.25
CA ASP A 134 11.96 0.28 -32.66
C ASP A 134 12.47 1.39 -31.72
N GLN A 135 13.51 2.08 -32.17
CA GLN A 135 14.14 3.18 -31.42
C GLN A 135 13.21 4.39 -31.24
N GLU A 136 12.32 4.68 -32.21
CA GLU A 136 11.39 5.81 -32.08
C GLU A 136 10.35 5.52 -30.99
N LYS A 137 9.87 4.29 -30.90
CA LYS A 137 8.94 3.83 -29.86
C LYS A 137 9.60 3.86 -28.48
N GLN A 138 10.86 3.43 -28.38
CA GLN A 138 11.61 3.52 -27.14
C GLN A 138 11.78 4.97 -26.68
N GLN A 139 12.22 5.86 -27.58
CA GLN A 139 12.40 7.28 -27.28
C GLN A 139 11.08 7.95 -26.86
N ALA A 140 9.96 7.58 -27.52
CA ALA A 140 8.64 8.09 -27.14
C ALA A 140 8.24 7.63 -25.71
N ALA A 141 8.50 6.37 -25.36
CA ALA A 141 8.23 5.85 -24.02
C ALA A 141 9.09 6.55 -22.95
N GLU A 142 10.38 6.71 -23.21
CA GLU A 142 11.30 7.44 -22.33
C GLU A 142 10.89 8.92 -22.17
N ALA A 143 10.51 9.59 -23.27
CA ALA A 143 10.02 10.95 -23.22
C ALA A 143 8.73 11.10 -22.39
N PHE A 144 7.83 10.12 -22.48
CA PHE A 144 6.60 10.08 -21.68
C PHE A 144 6.92 9.94 -20.18
N VAL A 145 7.79 9.00 -19.81
CA VAL A 145 8.20 8.84 -18.40
C VAL A 145 8.92 10.08 -17.88
N ASN A 146 9.83 10.65 -18.68
CA ASN A 146 10.51 11.90 -18.33
C ASN A 146 9.54 13.08 -18.16
N PHE A 147 8.51 13.17 -18.97
CA PHE A 147 7.46 14.18 -18.83
C PHE A 147 6.70 14.01 -17.50
N LEU A 148 6.30 12.79 -17.14
CA LEU A 148 5.62 12.51 -15.87
C LEU A 148 6.52 12.74 -14.66
N SER A 149 7.84 12.54 -14.82
CA SER A 149 8.83 12.71 -13.76
C SER A 149 9.25 14.18 -13.55
N ARG A 150 8.73 15.10 -14.32
CA ARG A 150 8.95 16.54 -14.05
C ARG A 150 8.26 16.91 -12.74
N PRO A 151 8.92 17.71 -11.85
CA PRO A 151 8.35 18.06 -10.54
C PRO A 151 6.94 18.62 -10.61
N ASP A 152 6.65 19.52 -11.55
CA ASP A 152 5.33 20.11 -11.75
C ASP A 152 4.25 19.10 -12.13
N ASN A 153 4.60 18.07 -12.90
CA ASN A 153 3.68 16.99 -13.26
C ASN A 153 3.57 15.95 -12.14
N ALA A 154 4.66 15.66 -11.44
CA ALA A 154 4.64 14.74 -10.29
C ALA A 154 3.70 15.25 -9.19
N VAL A 155 3.78 16.54 -8.82
CA VAL A 155 2.87 17.16 -7.83
C VAL A 155 1.41 17.08 -8.28
N ARG A 156 1.11 17.36 -9.54
CA ARG A 156 -0.28 17.23 -10.05
C ARG A 156 -0.77 15.80 -9.98
N ASN A 157 0.10 14.84 -10.28
CA ASN A 157 -0.25 13.43 -10.21
C ASN A 157 -0.50 13.00 -8.75
N MET A 158 0.36 13.39 -7.80
CA MET A 158 0.17 13.14 -6.37
C MET A 158 -1.17 13.70 -5.90
N TYR A 159 -1.47 14.95 -6.24
CA TYR A 159 -2.75 15.58 -5.89
C TYR A 159 -3.96 14.80 -6.41
N TYR A 160 -3.87 14.26 -7.62
CA TYR A 160 -4.99 13.56 -8.25
C TYR A 160 -5.19 12.14 -7.70
N ILE A 161 -4.10 11.42 -7.43
CA ILE A 161 -4.18 9.99 -7.04
C ILE A 161 -4.00 9.74 -5.53
N GLY A 162 -3.54 10.73 -4.76
CA GLY A 162 -3.30 10.61 -3.32
C GLY A 162 -2.06 9.78 -2.94
N TYR A 163 -1.20 9.41 -3.90
CA TYR A 163 0.02 8.64 -3.64
C TYR A 163 1.26 9.52 -3.75
N THR A 164 2.24 9.24 -2.87
CA THR A 164 3.53 9.96 -2.86
C THR A 164 4.39 9.58 -4.06
N SER A 165 4.98 10.59 -4.71
CA SER A 165 5.96 10.40 -5.78
C SER A 165 7.35 10.09 -5.23
N VAL A 166 8.16 9.35 -6.02
CA VAL A 166 9.61 9.17 -5.77
C VAL A 166 10.44 10.32 -6.33
N ILE A 167 9.82 11.28 -7.01
CA ILE A 167 10.50 12.43 -7.59
C ILE A 167 10.77 13.45 -6.50
N SER A 168 12.02 13.87 -6.36
CA SER A 168 12.40 15.00 -5.50
C SER A 168 12.32 16.32 -6.26
N GLY A 169 11.90 17.39 -5.59
CA GLY A 169 11.62 18.69 -6.19
C GLY A 169 12.83 19.57 -6.56
N GLY A 170 14.04 19.10 -6.41
CA GLY A 170 15.23 19.95 -6.61
C GLY A 170 15.33 21.02 -5.53
N GLU A 171 15.48 22.30 -5.94
CA GLU A 171 15.54 23.44 -5.02
C GLU A 171 14.16 23.94 -4.55
N ASP A 172 13.07 23.49 -5.20
CA ASP A 172 11.70 23.85 -4.83
C ASP A 172 11.12 22.77 -3.89
N ASP A 173 10.84 23.13 -2.67
CA ASP A 173 10.27 22.25 -1.62
C ASP A 173 8.83 21.82 -1.91
N THR A 174 8.23 22.29 -3.02
CA THR A 174 6.81 22.10 -3.38
C THR A 174 6.37 20.62 -3.36
N ILE A 175 7.26 19.69 -3.73
CA ILE A 175 6.94 18.27 -3.68
C ILE A 175 6.91 17.76 -2.24
N PHE A 176 7.86 18.21 -1.42
CA PHE A 176 7.92 17.82 0.00
C PHE A 176 6.76 18.41 0.78
N ASP A 177 6.46 19.71 0.57
CA ASP A 177 5.30 20.37 1.18
C ASP A 177 4.01 19.65 0.86
N TYR A 178 3.88 19.15 -0.37
CA TYR A 178 2.71 18.37 -0.77
C TYR A 178 2.71 16.94 -0.23
N ALA A 179 3.88 16.29 -0.17
CA ALA A 179 4.02 14.96 0.43
C ALA A 179 3.74 14.95 1.94
N ASP A 180 4.08 16.03 2.65
CA ASP A 180 3.76 16.20 4.08
C ASP A 180 2.26 16.39 4.31
N TRP A 181 1.52 16.83 3.31
CA TRP A 181 0.07 16.96 3.39
C TRP A 181 -0.66 15.65 3.06
N CYS A 182 -0.10 14.78 2.20
CA CYS A 182 -0.63 13.45 1.87
C CYS A 182 -0.23 12.43 2.92
#